data_fa02c2da37487f826797773a42687a80
#
_entry.id   fa02c2da37487f826797773a42687a80
#
_cell.length_a   1.000
_cell.length_b   1.000
_cell.length_c   1.000
_cell.angle_alpha   90.00
_cell.angle_beta   90.00
_cell.angle_gamma   90.00
#
_symmetry.space_group_name_H-M   'P 1'
#
loop_
_entity.id
_entity.type
_entity.pdbx_description
1 polymer ?
#
loop_
_entity_poly.entity_id
_entity_poly.type
_entity_poly.pdbx_seq_one_letter_code
_entity_poly.pdbx_strand_id
1 'polypeptide(L)'
;MGKKNDNTLVKNASFLMVAALISKIIGMLYKSPLSTTLGSQSFALFQFAQNVYFILLMIASFSIPQAVSKIMAEKIAFHRYKDAQKVFYGALIYAAVAGGIVALVCVFGAGILVPDSMANARLALQMLAPTIFMSGLCGVFRGYFQAYRNMMPVSYTHLRAHETRHD
;
A
#
# COMPACT_ATOMS: atom_id res chain seq x y z
N MET A 1 9.52 -27.34 -19.12
CA MET A 1 8.36 -26.93 -18.31
C MET A 1 8.40 -25.47 -17.85
N GLY A 2 9.53 -24.73 -17.98
CA GLY A 2 9.68 -23.32 -17.59
C GLY A 2 8.86 -22.32 -18.41
N LYS A 3 8.75 -22.51 -19.72
CA LYS A 3 8.17 -21.52 -20.65
C LYS A 3 6.66 -21.20 -20.45
N LYS A 4 5.89 -22.11 -19.86
CA LYS A 4 4.44 -21.93 -19.60
C LYS A 4 4.19 -21.08 -18.34
N ASN A 5 5.08 -21.12 -17.35
CA ASN A 5 5.00 -20.31 -16.14
C ASN A 5 5.40 -18.85 -16.39
N ASP A 6 6.43 -18.62 -17.25
CA ASP A 6 6.89 -17.27 -17.59
C ASP A 6 5.79 -16.50 -18.35
N ASN A 7 5.09 -17.15 -19.27
CA ASN A 7 3.98 -16.51 -19.99
C ASN A 7 2.82 -16.12 -19.07
N THR A 8 2.55 -16.90 -18.01
CA THR A 8 1.49 -16.60 -17.05
C THR A 8 1.89 -15.45 -16.14
N LEU A 9 3.17 -15.38 -15.72
CA LEU A 9 3.70 -14.27 -14.92
C LEU A 9 3.70 -12.97 -15.72
N VAL A 10 4.17 -13.01 -16.96
CA VAL A 10 4.17 -11.85 -17.88
C VAL A 10 2.73 -11.38 -18.14
N LYS A 11 1.80 -12.30 -18.39
CA LYS A 11 0.40 -11.96 -18.60
C LYS A 11 -0.24 -11.30 -17.38
N ASN A 12 0.01 -11.83 -16.17
CA ASN A 12 -0.49 -11.24 -14.93
C ASN A 12 0.13 -9.88 -14.63
N ALA A 13 1.44 -9.71 -14.87
CA ALA A 13 2.12 -8.43 -14.73
C ALA A 13 1.60 -7.39 -15.72
N SER A 14 1.38 -7.78 -16.99
CA SER A 14 0.81 -6.90 -18.02
C SER A 14 -0.61 -6.48 -17.68
N PHE A 15 -1.44 -7.38 -17.16
CA PHE A 15 -2.79 -7.05 -16.70
C PHE A 15 -2.78 -6.02 -15.56
N LEU A 16 -1.89 -6.18 -14.57
CA LEU A 16 -1.74 -5.22 -13.47
C LEU A 16 -1.25 -3.87 -13.97
N MET A 17 -0.33 -3.85 -14.94
CA MET A 17 0.18 -2.62 -15.54
C MET A 17 -0.93 -1.86 -16.30
N VAL A 18 -1.72 -2.56 -17.10
CA VAL A 18 -2.86 -1.97 -17.82
C VAL A 18 -3.90 -1.45 -16.84
N ALA A 19 -4.24 -2.20 -15.78
CA ALA A 19 -5.17 -1.74 -14.76
C ALA A 19 -4.66 -0.47 -14.04
N ALA A 20 -3.36 -0.39 -13.75
CA ALA A 20 -2.75 0.79 -13.16
C ALA A 20 -2.78 2.01 -14.10
N LEU A 21 -2.56 1.81 -15.40
CA LEU A 21 -2.67 2.87 -16.42
C LEU A 21 -4.10 3.39 -16.53
N ILE A 22 -5.09 2.49 -16.60
CA ILE A 22 -6.51 2.86 -16.65
C ILE A 22 -6.89 3.66 -15.40
N SER A 23 -6.47 3.21 -14.20
CA SER A 23 -6.72 3.93 -12.95
C SER A 23 -6.12 5.35 -12.96
N LYS A 24 -4.92 5.53 -13.52
CA LYS A 24 -4.28 6.85 -13.66
C LYS A 24 -5.04 7.75 -14.62
N ILE A 25 -5.50 7.21 -15.75
CA ILE A 25 -6.30 7.95 -16.74
C ILE A 25 -7.62 8.40 -16.11
N ILE A 26 -8.33 7.51 -15.43
CA ILE A 26 -9.58 7.84 -14.71
C ILE A 26 -9.31 8.93 -13.66
N GLY A 27 -8.23 8.83 -12.88
CA GLY A 27 -7.85 9.84 -11.90
C GLY A 27 -7.54 11.21 -12.51
N MET A 28 -6.94 11.23 -13.72
CA MET A 28 -6.68 12.47 -14.46
C MET A 28 -7.97 13.08 -15.00
N LEU A 29 -8.84 12.26 -15.58
CA LEU A 29 -10.15 12.68 -16.08
C LEU A 29 -11.05 13.23 -14.97
N TYR A 30 -10.99 12.65 -13.77
CA TYR A 30 -11.73 13.13 -12.61
C TYR A 30 -11.25 14.50 -12.11
N LYS A 31 -9.96 14.80 -12.18
CA LYS A 31 -9.41 16.08 -11.71
C LYS A 31 -9.89 17.27 -12.55
N SER A 32 -10.11 17.10 -13.85
CA SER A 32 -10.55 18.17 -14.75
C SER A 32 -11.94 18.71 -14.35
N PRO A 33 -13.02 17.90 -14.28
CA PRO A 33 -14.33 18.41 -13.84
C PRO A 33 -14.33 18.86 -12.39
N LEU A 34 -13.50 18.25 -11.52
CA LEU A 34 -13.38 18.67 -10.13
C LEU A 34 -12.85 20.10 -10.00
N SER A 35 -11.84 20.45 -10.79
CA SER A 35 -11.25 21.79 -10.78
C SER A 35 -12.23 22.86 -11.30
N THR A 36 -13.06 22.52 -12.27
CA THR A 36 -14.07 23.44 -12.82
C THR A 36 -15.26 23.66 -11.88
N THR A 37 -15.69 22.60 -11.17
CA THR A 37 -16.83 22.70 -10.24
C THR A 37 -16.45 23.34 -8.91
N LEU A 38 -15.28 23.08 -8.34
CA LEU A 38 -14.83 23.68 -7.09
C LEU A 38 -14.31 25.13 -7.26
N GLY A 39 -13.91 25.51 -8.47
CA GLY A 39 -13.18 26.75 -8.72
C GLY A 39 -11.71 26.67 -8.30
N SER A 40 -10.90 27.57 -8.85
CA SER A 40 -9.43 27.52 -8.71
C SER A 40 -8.94 27.58 -7.26
N GLN A 41 -9.60 28.40 -6.42
CA GLN A 41 -9.20 28.60 -5.03
C GLN A 41 -9.50 27.36 -4.16
N SER A 42 -10.71 26.81 -4.25
CA SER A 42 -11.09 25.61 -3.48
C SER A 42 -10.33 24.38 -3.96
N PHE A 43 -10.03 24.28 -5.26
CA PHE A 43 -9.21 23.21 -5.80
C PHE A 43 -7.76 23.27 -5.29
N ALA A 44 -7.19 24.47 -5.17
CA ALA A 44 -5.85 24.65 -4.58
C ALA A 44 -5.79 24.18 -3.11
N LEU A 45 -6.82 24.52 -2.31
CA LEU A 45 -6.94 24.05 -0.92
C LEU A 45 -7.05 22.53 -0.83
N PHE A 46 -7.85 21.91 -1.70
CA PHE A 46 -7.98 20.46 -1.80
C PHE A 46 -6.64 19.79 -2.17
N GLN A 47 -5.92 20.33 -3.17
CA GLN A 47 -4.60 19.83 -3.58
C GLN A 47 -3.57 19.94 -2.45
N PHE A 48 -3.57 21.02 -1.70
CA PHE A 48 -2.71 21.19 -0.54
C PHE A 48 -2.99 20.11 0.53
N ALA A 49 -4.25 19.92 0.91
CA ALA A 49 -4.63 18.89 1.87
C ALA A 49 -4.26 17.48 1.38
N GLN A 50 -4.43 17.22 0.08
CA GLN A 50 -4.06 15.96 -0.54
C GLN A 50 -2.54 15.72 -0.53
N ASN A 51 -1.72 16.74 -0.73
CA ASN A 51 -0.27 16.62 -0.66
C ASN A 51 0.20 16.29 0.76
N VAL A 52 -0.33 16.98 1.77
CA VAL A 52 -0.05 16.68 3.19
C VAL A 52 -0.48 15.25 3.52
N TYR A 53 -1.67 14.86 3.10
CA TYR A 53 -2.18 13.49 3.23
C TYR A 53 -1.24 12.45 2.61
N PHE A 54 -0.73 12.68 1.39
CA PHE A 54 0.20 11.74 0.75
C PHE A 54 1.51 11.58 1.50
N ILE A 55 2.06 12.66 2.05
CA ILE A 55 3.27 12.60 2.87
C ILE A 55 3.03 11.74 4.11
N LEU A 56 1.94 11.98 4.83
CA LEU A 56 1.58 11.22 6.03
C LEU A 56 1.27 9.75 5.70
N LEU A 57 0.58 9.49 4.58
CA LEU A 57 0.32 8.16 4.09
C LEU A 57 1.60 7.39 3.73
N MET A 58 2.57 8.08 3.12
CA MET A 58 3.86 7.50 2.76
C MET A 58 4.61 7.03 4.01
N ILE A 59 4.62 7.84 5.05
CA ILE A 59 5.24 7.50 6.34
C ILE A 59 4.51 6.32 7.00
N ALA A 60 3.16 6.35 7.02
CA ALA A 60 2.36 5.38 7.74
C ALA A 60 2.22 4.02 7.06
N SER A 61 2.22 3.98 5.72
CA SER A 61 1.71 2.80 4.99
C SER A 61 2.65 2.24 3.92
N PHE A 62 3.65 2.98 3.46
CA PHE A 62 4.38 2.58 2.25
C PHE A 62 5.34 1.39 2.46
N SER A 63 6.02 1.34 3.60
CA SER A 63 7.01 0.30 3.90
C SER A 63 6.40 -0.99 4.46
N ILE A 64 5.19 -0.92 5.05
CA ILE A 64 4.54 -2.06 5.72
C ILE A 64 4.30 -3.24 4.78
N PRO A 65 3.70 -3.09 3.58
CA PRO A 65 3.44 -4.23 2.69
C PRO A 65 4.70 -4.97 2.28
N GLN A 66 5.79 -4.25 2.04
CA GLN A 66 7.06 -4.83 1.61
C GLN A 66 7.73 -5.61 2.74
N ALA A 67 7.76 -5.04 3.95
CA ALA A 67 8.30 -5.70 5.13
C ALA A 67 7.52 -6.98 5.49
N VAL A 68 6.19 -6.89 5.53
CA VAL A 68 5.30 -8.02 5.81
C VAL A 68 5.48 -9.11 4.76
N SER A 69 5.46 -8.75 3.47
CA SER A 69 5.63 -9.69 2.37
C SER A 69 6.96 -10.42 2.47
N LYS A 70 8.07 -9.72 2.73
CA LYS A 70 9.42 -10.30 2.82
C LYS A 70 9.53 -11.27 4.01
N ILE A 71 9.14 -10.83 5.21
CA ILE A 71 9.27 -11.64 6.43
C ILE A 71 8.34 -12.86 6.37
N MET A 72 7.10 -12.68 5.93
CA MET A 72 6.17 -13.79 5.77
C MET A 72 6.65 -14.78 4.71
N ALA A 73 7.14 -14.28 3.58
CA ALA A 73 7.70 -15.10 2.51
C ALA A 73 8.82 -16.00 3.02
N GLU A 74 9.72 -15.47 3.82
CA GLU A 74 10.81 -16.25 4.46
C GLU A 74 10.25 -17.34 5.38
N LYS A 75 9.29 -17.02 6.27
CA LYS A 75 8.73 -18.02 7.21
C LYS A 75 7.97 -19.13 6.49
N ILE A 76 7.26 -18.80 5.42
CA ILE A 76 6.55 -19.78 4.61
C ILE A 76 7.53 -20.69 3.86
N ALA A 77 8.68 -20.16 3.36
CA ALA A 77 9.72 -20.95 2.70
C ALA A 77 10.28 -22.05 3.63
N PHE A 78 10.38 -21.76 4.92
CA PHE A 78 10.80 -22.72 5.93
C PHE A 78 9.65 -23.59 6.48
N HIS A 79 8.47 -23.62 5.83
CA HIS A 79 7.27 -24.34 6.28
C HIS A 79 6.77 -23.95 7.70
N ARG A 80 7.16 -22.78 8.19
CA ARG A 80 6.79 -22.26 9.51
C ARG A 80 5.50 -21.42 9.42
N TYR A 81 4.40 -22.03 9.06
CA TYR A 81 3.12 -21.33 8.84
C TYR A 81 2.57 -20.63 10.10
N LYS A 82 2.78 -21.24 11.29
CA LYS A 82 2.36 -20.63 12.57
C LYS A 82 3.10 -19.33 12.85
N ASP A 83 4.39 -19.27 12.51
CA ASP A 83 5.20 -18.07 12.71
C ASP A 83 4.84 -16.99 11.67
N ALA A 84 4.52 -17.39 10.43
CA ALA A 84 4.00 -16.47 9.42
C ALA A 84 2.68 -15.80 9.87
N GLN A 85 1.77 -16.55 10.51
CA GLN A 85 0.55 -16.00 11.08
C GLN A 85 0.83 -15.00 12.22
N LYS A 86 1.80 -15.29 13.10
CA LYS A 86 2.19 -14.34 14.16
C LYS A 86 2.73 -13.04 13.57
N VAL A 87 3.52 -13.11 12.50
CA VAL A 87 4.02 -11.93 11.78
C VAL A 87 2.86 -11.12 11.21
N PHE A 88 1.86 -11.77 10.62
CA PHE A 88 0.67 -11.10 10.11
C PHE A 88 -0.11 -10.36 11.20
N TYR A 89 -0.41 -11.03 12.33
CA TYR A 89 -1.11 -10.39 13.44
C TYR A 89 -0.30 -9.27 14.08
N GLY A 90 1.01 -9.47 14.25
CA GLY A 90 1.91 -8.43 14.74
C GLY A 90 1.94 -7.20 13.82
N ALA A 91 2.01 -7.42 12.51
CA ALA A 91 1.94 -6.35 11.52
C ALA A 91 0.58 -5.63 11.51
N LEU A 92 -0.51 -6.36 11.75
CA LEU A 92 -1.86 -5.79 11.82
C LEU A 92 -2.02 -4.87 13.03
N ILE A 93 -1.52 -5.31 14.20
CA ILE A 93 -1.50 -4.49 15.42
C ILE A 93 -0.61 -3.26 15.22
N TYR A 94 0.58 -3.44 14.64
CA TYR A 94 1.48 -2.33 14.34
C TYR A 94 0.84 -1.31 13.40
N ALA A 95 0.22 -1.77 12.31
CA ALA A 95 -0.46 -0.90 11.35
C ALA A 95 -1.66 -0.16 11.97
N ALA A 96 -2.41 -0.83 12.86
CA ALA A 96 -3.51 -0.21 13.58
C ALA A 96 -3.02 0.87 14.53
N VAL A 97 -1.94 0.62 15.28
CA VAL A 97 -1.36 1.59 16.23
C VAL A 97 -0.71 2.75 15.46
N ALA A 98 0.19 2.44 14.52
CA ALA A 98 0.91 3.47 13.76
C ALA A 98 -0.05 4.30 12.88
N GLY A 99 -0.95 3.64 12.15
CA GLY A 99 -1.97 4.29 11.34
C GLY A 99 -2.95 5.11 12.19
N GLY A 100 -3.31 4.59 13.37
CA GLY A 100 -4.15 5.30 14.35
C GLY A 100 -3.48 6.56 14.88
N ILE A 101 -2.20 6.49 15.26
CA ILE A 101 -1.43 7.66 15.72
C ILE A 101 -1.36 8.71 14.62
N VAL A 102 -1.01 8.33 13.39
CA VAL A 102 -0.93 9.26 12.25
C VAL A 102 -2.28 9.87 11.93
N ALA A 103 -3.36 9.08 11.98
CA ALA A 103 -4.73 9.59 11.79
C ALA A 103 -5.11 10.60 12.90
N LEU A 104 -4.77 10.33 14.16
CA LEU A 104 -4.98 11.26 15.27
C LEU A 104 -4.17 12.54 15.10
N VAL A 105 -2.91 12.44 14.69
CA VAL A 105 -2.06 13.59 14.36
C VAL A 105 -2.69 14.40 13.22
N CYS A 106 -3.29 13.74 12.22
CA CYS A 106 -4.00 14.41 11.13
C CYS A 106 -5.23 15.19 11.61
N VAL A 107 -6.00 14.62 12.55
CA VAL A 107 -7.21 15.25 13.10
C VAL A 107 -6.86 16.42 14.04
N PHE A 108 -6.02 16.15 15.04
CA PHE A 108 -5.69 17.14 16.08
C PHE A 108 -4.58 18.10 15.65
N GLY A 109 -3.63 17.62 14.84
CA GLY A 109 -2.52 18.42 14.32
C GLY A 109 -2.85 19.22 13.06
N ALA A 110 -4.06 19.13 12.53
CA ALA A 110 -4.46 19.85 11.32
C ALA A 110 -4.26 21.39 11.46
N GLY A 111 -4.39 21.93 12.68
CA GLY A 111 -4.13 23.34 12.96
C GLY A 111 -2.65 23.73 12.80
N ILE A 112 -1.73 22.80 13.04
CA ILE A 112 -0.27 23.02 12.93
C ILE A 112 0.20 22.71 11.50
N LEU A 113 -0.38 21.67 10.89
CA LEU A 113 0.00 21.19 9.55
C LEU A 113 -0.49 22.10 8.43
N VAL A 114 -1.59 22.83 8.67
CA VAL A 114 -2.23 23.70 7.67
C VAL A 114 -2.13 25.15 8.12
N PRO A 115 -1.51 26.05 7.33
CA PRO A 115 -1.41 27.48 7.63
C PRO A 115 -2.80 28.12 7.81
N ASP A 116 -2.88 29.19 8.61
CA ASP A 116 -4.13 29.91 8.87
C ASP A 116 -4.74 30.52 7.62
N SER A 117 -3.91 30.88 6.64
CA SER A 117 -4.34 31.34 5.32
C SER A 117 -5.18 30.32 4.54
N MET A 118 -5.10 29.04 4.91
CA MET A 118 -5.79 27.93 4.26
C MET A 118 -6.70 27.15 5.22
N ALA A 119 -7.37 27.83 6.16
CA ALA A 119 -8.16 27.20 7.22
C ALA A 119 -9.17 26.16 6.72
N ASN A 120 -9.78 26.40 5.54
CA ASN A 120 -10.71 25.45 4.93
C ASN A 120 -10.06 24.11 4.50
N ALA A 121 -8.74 24.08 4.27
CA ALA A 121 -8.01 22.85 3.99
C ALA A 121 -7.87 21.95 5.23
N ARG A 122 -8.02 22.49 6.45
CA ARG A 122 -8.02 21.72 7.70
C ARG A 122 -9.14 20.69 7.72
N LEU A 123 -10.32 21.11 7.35
CA LEU A 123 -11.51 20.23 7.30
C LEU A 123 -11.32 19.11 6.27
N ALA A 124 -10.78 19.44 5.09
CA ALA A 124 -10.45 18.46 4.08
C ALA A 124 -9.42 17.43 4.58
N LEU A 125 -8.38 17.89 5.30
CA LEU A 125 -7.36 17.00 5.87
C LEU A 125 -7.93 16.10 6.97
N GLN A 126 -8.80 16.61 7.83
CA GLN A 126 -9.49 15.82 8.86
C GLN A 126 -10.39 14.74 8.26
N MET A 127 -11.09 15.03 7.17
CA MET A 127 -11.92 14.05 6.46
C MET A 127 -11.09 12.96 5.77
N LEU A 128 -9.81 13.23 5.46
CA LEU A 128 -8.89 12.24 4.91
C LEU A 128 -8.23 11.34 5.98
N ALA A 129 -8.26 11.72 7.25
CA ALA A 129 -7.62 10.98 8.34
C ALA A 129 -8.06 9.51 8.46
N PRO A 130 -9.37 9.14 8.40
CA PRO A 130 -9.80 7.75 8.44
C PRO A 130 -9.23 6.92 7.28
N THR A 131 -8.99 7.55 6.13
CA THR A 131 -8.42 6.87 4.96
C THR A 131 -6.98 6.45 5.20
N ILE A 132 -6.19 7.21 5.97
CA ILE A 132 -4.82 6.85 6.35
C ILE A 132 -4.84 5.56 7.18
N PHE A 133 -5.72 5.50 8.18
CA PHE A 133 -5.87 4.32 9.03
C PHE A 133 -6.26 3.07 8.21
N MET A 134 -7.28 3.17 7.38
CA MET A 134 -7.72 2.08 6.51
C MET A 134 -6.65 1.66 5.50
N SER A 135 -5.91 2.62 4.95
CA SER A 135 -4.81 2.33 4.01
C SER A 135 -3.68 1.56 4.68
N GLY A 136 -3.34 1.85 5.94
CA GLY A 136 -2.38 1.07 6.73
C GLY A 136 -2.79 -0.38 6.88
N LEU A 137 -4.05 -0.64 7.25
CA LEU A 137 -4.60 -1.99 7.35
C LEU A 137 -4.59 -2.72 6.00
N CYS A 138 -5.06 -2.07 4.94
CA CYS A 138 -5.02 -2.62 3.57
C CYS A 138 -3.59 -2.93 3.12
N GLY A 139 -2.60 -2.15 3.57
CA GLY A 139 -1.19 -2.42 3.33
C GLY A 139 -0.72 -3.76 3.88
N VAL A 140 -1.13 -4.12 5.11
CA VAL A 140 -0.81 -5.42 5.72
C VAL A 140 -1.44 -6.56 4.92
N PHE A 141 -2.72 -6.46 4.55
CA PHE A 141 -3.38 -7.46 3.71
C PHE A 141 -2.70 -7.60 2.35
N ARG A 142 -2.30 -6.49 1.73
CA ARG A 142 -1.54 -6.53 0.48
C ARG A 142 -0.22 -7.28 0.66
N GLY A 143 0.53 -7.02 1.73
CA GLY A 143 1.77 -7.73 2.06
C GLY A 143 1.55 -9.23 2.27
N TYR A 144 0.48 -9.59 2.96
CA TYR A 144 0.05 -10.97 3.15
C TYR A 144 -0.18 -11.69 1.82
N PHE A 145 -1.02 -11.14 0.96
CA PHE A 145 -1.30 -11.75 -0.34
C PHE A 145 -0.07 -11.79 -1.26
N GLN A 146 0.79 -10.79 -1.20
CA GLN A 146 2.06 -10.80 -1.94
C GLN A 146 2.99 -11.91 -1.47
N ALA A 147 3.09 -12.16 -0.15
CA ALA A 147 3.90 -13.23 0.40
C ALA A 147 3.50 -14.61 -0.13
N TYR A 148 2.21 -14.89 -0.17
CA TYR A 148 1.70 -16.16 -0.70
C TYR A 148 1.88 -16.30 -2.21
N ARG A 149 1.82 -15.21 -2.97
CA ARG A 149 1.95 -15.24 -4.44
C ARG A 149 3.40 -15.36 -4.92
N ASN A 150 4.36 -14.84 -4.17
CA ASN A 150 5.78 -14.87 -4.55
C ASN A 150 6.48 -16.18 -4.15
N MET A 151 5.82 -17.07 -3.42
CA MET A 151 6.44 -18.28 -2.89
C MET A 151 6.54 -19.43 -3.89
N MET A 152 5.70 -19.46 -4.89
CA MET A 152 5.71 -20.57 -5.86
C MET A 152 7.02 -20.70 -6.67
N PRO A 153 7.69 -19.61 -7.14
CA PRO A 153 8.92 -19.76 -7.92
C PRO A 153 10.17 -20.09 -7.08
N VAL A 154 10.25 -19.63 -5.81
CA VAL A 154 11.43 -19.82 -4.96
C VAL A 154 11.52 -21.24 -4.43
N SER A 155 10.39 -21.85 -4.10
CA SER A 155 10.29 -23.22 -3.62
C SER A 155 10.78 -24.25 -4.66
N TYR A 156 10.47 -24.01 -5.95
CA TYR A 156 10.87 -24.90 -7.04
C TYR A 156 12.37 -24.81 -7.38
N THR A 157 12.98 -23.63 -7.27
CA THR A 157 14.41 -23.46 -7.55
C THR A 157 15.30 -24.06 -6.46
N HIS A 158 14.89 -23.99 -5.20
CA HIS A 158 15.64 -24.60 -4.09
C HIS A 158 15.52 -26.14 -4.07
N LEU A 159 14.36 -26.69 -4.36
CA LEU A 159 14.19 -28.15 -4.48
C LEU A 159 15.03 -28.72 -5.62
N ARG A 160 15.06 -28.03 -6.77
CA ARG A 160 15.84 -28.47 -7.93
C ARG A 160 17.35 -28.39 -7.71
N ALA A 161 17.85 -27.42 -6.93
CA ALA A 161 19.25 -27.30 -6.58
C ALA A 161 19.72 -28.42 -5.61
N HIS A 162 18.82 -29.00 -4.82
CA HIS A 162 19.14 -30.15 -3.95
C HIS A 162 19.10 -31.48 -4.70
N GLU A 163 18.23 -31.61 -5.70
CA GLU A 163 18.09 -32.87 -6.46
C GLU A 163 19.27 -33.11 -7.42
N THR A 164 19.87 -32.04 -7.97
CA THR A 164 21.04 -32.14 -8.86
C THR A 164 22.39 -32.35 -8.14
N ARG A 165 22.40 -32.46 -6.81
CA ARG A 165 23.61 -32.66 -6.01
C ARG A 165 23.81 -34.11 -5.57
N HIS A 166 22.91 -35.02 -5.93
CA HIS A 166 22.95 -36.45 -5.58
C HIS A 166 23.23 -37.39 -6.75
N ASP A 167 23.60 -36.84 -7.95
CA ASP A 167 24.10 -37.64 -9.08
C ASP A 167 25.65 -37.41 -9.24
#